data_91d5b8ff4e16d064fa2b5fb8407ea5d4
#
_entry.id   91d5b8ff4e16d064fa2b5fb8407ea5d4
#
_cell.length_a   1.000
_cell.length_b   1.000
_cell.length_c   1.000
_cell.angle_alpha   90.00
_cell.angle_beta   90.00
_cell.angle_gamma   90.00
#
_symmetry.space_group_name_H-M   'P 1'
#
loop_
_entity.id
_entity.type
_entity.pdbx_description
1 polymer ?
#
loop_
_entity_poly.entity_id
_entity_poly.type
_entity_poly.pdbx_seq_one_letter_code
_entity_poly.pdbx_strand_id
1 'polypeptide(L)'
;MLSYRTPEEFAERFDAPAVLGDGVARCAAEDYLESCGRRYAARWTSTAFLRLSESIDLHRVDPADVRVPTTVVAIEEDRLVPLSDLQSLVELLGDPARLHVLRSRYGHDAFLKEEDAVAGIL
;
A
#
# COMPACT_ATOMS: atom_id res chain seq x y z
N MET A 1 3.39 6.53 -0.95
CA MET A 1 3.74 6.42 0.48
C MET A 1 2.72 7.06 1.41
N LEU A 2 2.30 8.29 1.19
CA LEU A 2 1.22 8.94 1.98
C LEU A 2 -0.13 8.22 1.85
N SER A 3 -0.42 7.66 0.69
CA SER A 3 -1.65 6.91 0.39
C SER A 3 -1.69 5.49 0.96
N TYR A 4 -0.57 4.95 1.45
CA TYR A 4 -0.50 3.60 2.02
C TYR A 4 -1.05 3.52 3.44
N ARG A 5 -1.07 4.64 4.15
CA ARG A 5 -1.48 4.76 5.54
C ARG A 5 -2.83 5.44 5.66
N THR A 6 -3.55 5.15 6.73
CA THR A 6 -4.74 5.95 7.08
C THR A 6 -4.33 7.36 7.52
N PRO A 7 -5.20 8.37 7.35
CA PRO A 7 -4.92 9.73 7.84
C PRO A 7 -4.66 9.78 9.35
N GLU A 8 -5.33 8.96 10.10
CA GLU A 8 -5.23 8.87 11.56
C GLU A 8 -3.85 8.37 11.99
N GLU A 9 -3.37 7.28 11.38
CA GLU A 9 -2.02 6.76 11.65
C GLU A 9 -0.95 7.76 11.22
N PHE A 10 -1.16 8.41 10.09
CA PHE A 10 -0.24 9.43 9.60
C PHE A 10 -0.19 10.64 10.52
N ALA A 11 -1.33 11.12 10.99
CA ALA A 11 -1.41 12.26 11.90
C ALA A 11 -0.70 11.96 13.24
N GLU A 12 -0.94 10.78 13.83
CA GLU A 12 -0.23 10.38 15.06
C GLU A 12 1.29 10.28 14.90
N ARG A 13 1.73 9.80 13.75
CA ARG A 13 3.16 9.64 13.47
C ARG A 13 3.89 10.97 13.28
N PHE A 14 3.20 11.97 12.78
CA PHE A 14 3.76 13.28 12.41
C PHE A 14 3.01 14.43 13.10
N ASP A 15 2.66 14.26 14.38
CA ASP A 15 1.92 15.24 15.17
C ASP A 15 2.76 16.44 15.62
N ALA A 16 4.09 16.36 15.46
CA ALA A 16 4.99 17.43 15.84
C ALA A 16 4.72 18.73 15.06
N PRO A 17 4.65 19.89 15.74
CA PRO A 17 4.40 21.16 15.08
C PRO A 17 5.50 21.51 14.09
N ALA A 18 5.16 22.24 13.02
CA ALA A 18 6.14 22.76 12.10
C ALA A 18 7.12 23.70 12.80
N VAL A 19 8.39 23.61 12.44
CA VAL A 19 9.46 24.43 12.99
C VAL A 19 9.94 25.40 11.92
N LEU A 20 10.14 26.67 12.30
CA LEU A 20 10.79 27.67 11.44
C LEU A 20 12.31 27.56 11.59
N GLY A 21 12.98 27.17 10.50
CA GLY A 21 14.44 27.19 10.40
C GLY A 21 14.88 27.91 9.12
N ASP A 22 15.84 28.83 9.23
CA ASP A 22 16.38 29.59 8.09
C ASP A 22 15.33 30.30 7.22
N GLY A 23 14.22 30.74 7.82
CA GLY A 23 13.10 31.40 7.12
C GLY A 23 12.16 30.47 6.37
N VAL A 24 12.32 29.16 6.52
CA VAL A 24 11.45 28.15 5.91
C VAL A 24 10.75 27.34 7.00
N ALA A 25 9.42 27.19 6.87
CA ALA A 25 8.67 26.29 7.74
C ALA A 25 8.87 24.85 7.26
N ARG A 26 9.25 23.96 8.17
CA ARG A 26 9.41 22.52 7.92
C ARG A 26 8.60 21.70 8.91
N CYS A 27 8.05 20.60 8.47
CA CYS A 27 7.38 19.64 9.32
C CYS A 27 8.04 18.24 9.26
N ALA A 28 7.80 17.43 10.28
CA ALA A 28 8.37 16.10 10.40
C ALA A 28 8.02 15.20 9.20
N ALA A 29 6.83 15.37 8.62
CA ALA A 29 6.41 14.62 7.43
C ALA A 29 7.27 14.95 6.20
N GLU A 30 7.59 16.25 5.98
CA GLU A 30 8.45 16.67 4.86
C GLU A 30 9.86 16.11 5.01
N ASP A 31 10.45 16.22 6.19
CA ASP A 31 11.79 15.68 6.47
C ASP A 31 11.86 14.18 6.27
N TYR A 32 10.82 13.45 6.67
CA TYR A 32 10.70 12.03 6.45
C TYR A 32 10.62 11.70 4.95
N LEU A 33 9.75 12.38 4.20
CA LEU A 33 9.59 12.15 2.77
C LEU A 33 10.85 12.48 1.99
N GLU A 34 11.51 13.59 2.31
CA GLU A 34 12.77 13.98 1.68
C GLU A 34 13.86 12.93 1.95
N SER A 35 13.97 12.45 3.19
CA SER A 35 14.90 11.38 3.55
C SER A 35 14.61 10.08 2.79
N CYS A 36 13.35 9.69 2.66
CA CYS A 36 12.94 8.53 1.89
C CYS A 36 13.27 8.70 0.40
N GLY A 37 12.98 9.87 -0.18
CA GLY A 37 13.29 10.20 -1.56
C GLY A 37 14.79 10.12 -1.87
N ARG A 38 15.62 10.69 -1.02
CA ARG A 38 17.10 10.61 -1.16
C ARG A 38 17.58 9.16 -1.13
N ARG A 39 17.11 8.34 -0.20
CA ARG A 39 17.49 6.91 -0.12
C ARG A 39 17.03 6.14 -1.35
N TYR A 40 15.84 6.43 -1.85
CA TYR A 40 15.32 5.81 -3.05
C TYR A 40 16.17 6.17 -4.28
N ALA A 41 16.43 7.46 -4.50
CA ALA A 41 17.25 7.96 -5.61
C ALA A 41 18.71 7.44 -5.58
N ALA A 42 19.24 7.14 -4.39
CA ALA A 42 20.57 6.55 -4.26
C ALA A 42 20.63 5.06 -4.66
N ARG A 43 19.48 4.37 -4.68
CA ARG A 43 19.40 2.93 -5.00
C ARG A 43 18.92 2.65 -6.43
N TRP A 44 18.11 3.54 -6.98
CA TRP A 44 17.44 3.34 -8.25
C TRP A 44 17.91 4.36 -9.29
N THR A 45 18.29 3.89 -10.46
CA THR A 45 18.50 4.77 -11.61
C THR A 45 17.15 5.20 -12.20
N SER A 46 17.11 6.35 -12.86
CA SER A 46 15.90 6.82 -13.56
C SER A 46 15.41 5.80 -14.59
N THR A 47 16.34 5.13 -15.29
CA THR A 47 16.01 4.08 -16.26
C THR A 47 15.35 2.89 -15.59
N ALA A 48 15.89 2.40 -14.46
CA ALA A 48 15.30 1.28 -13.73
C ALA A 48 13.90 1.62 -13.22
N PHE A 49 13.72 2.83 -12.69
CA PHE A 49 12.40 3.31 -12.25
C PHE A 49 11.38 3.32 -13.40
N LEU A 50 11.76 3.91 -14.55
CA LEU A 50 10.87 3.98 -15.71
C LEU A 50 10.49 2.58 -16.23
N ARG A 51 11.47 1.67 -16.36
CA ARG A 51 11.21 0.31 -16.85
C ARG A 51 10.33 -0.49 -15.90
N LEU A 52 10.49 -0.33 -14.59
CA LEU A 52 9.63 -0.96 -13.61
C LEU A 52 8.21 -0.40 -13.68
N SER A 53 8.05 0.93 -13.79
CA SER A 53 6.74 1.56 -13.95
C SER A 53 6.03 1.09 -15.22
N GLU A 54 6.73 1.09 -16.37
CA GLU A 54 6.18 0.57 -17.63
C GLU A 54 5.75 -0.90 -17.51
N SER A 55 6.55 -1.72 -16.82
CA SER A 55 6.20 -3.14 -16.58
C SER A 55 4.93 -3.31 -15.77
N ILE A 56 4.71 -2.45 -14.77
CA ILE A 56 3.49 -2.46 -13.96
C ILE A 56 2.30 -1.99 -14.80
N ASP A 57 2.45 -0.90 -15.57
CA ASP A 57 1.41 -0.33 -16.42
C ASP A 57 0.96 -1.30 -17.54
N LEU A 58 1.87 -2.12 -18.03
CA LEU A 58 1.60 -3.13 -19.06
C LEU A 58 1.14 -4.47 -18.48
N HIS A 59 1.20 -4.65 -17.17
CA HIS A 59 0.79 -5.90 -16.52
C HIS A 59 -0.71 -6.11 -16.70
N ARG A 60 -1.06 -7.26 -17.28
CA ARG A 60 -2.45 -7.64 -17.50
C ARG A 60 -2.62 -9.16 -17.33
N VAL A 61 -3.47 -9.53 -16.43
CA VAL A 61 -3.87 -10.92 -16.19
C VAL A 61 -5.40 -10.98 -16.22
N ASP A 62 -5.95 -11.96 -16.89
CA ASP A 62 -7.38 -12.26 -16.77
C ASP A 62 -7.59 -13.12 -15.51
N PRO A 63 -8.34 -12.65 -14.50
CA PRO A 63 -8.59 -13.43 -13.30
C PRO A 63 -9.23 -14.79 -13.59
N ALA A 64 -10.00 -14.92 -14.67
CA ALA A 64 -10.63 -16.16 -15.08
C ALA A 64 -9.61 -17.25 -15.51
N ASP A 65 -8.38 -16.88 -15.81
CA ASP A 65 -7.30 -17.83 -16.15
C ASP A 65 -6.63 -18.43 -14.92
N VAL A 66 -6.87 -17.87 -13.71
CA VAL A 66 -6.32 -18.40 -12.46
C VAL A 66 -7.07 -19.66 -12.05
N ARG A 67 -6.37 -20.80 -12.03
CA ARG A 67 -6.95 -22.13 -11.78
C ARG A 67 -6.60 -22.73 -10.42
N VAL A 68 -5.87 -21.99 -9.60
CA VAL A 68 -5.45 -22.45 -8.28
C VAL A 68 -6.41 -21.92 -7.21
N PRO A 69 -6.61 -22.66 -6.10
CA PRO A 69 -7.32 -22.13 -4.95
C PRO A 69 -6.67 -20.81 -4.49
N THR A 70 -7.48 -19.76 -4.42
CA THR A 70 -6.97 -18.41 -4.12
C THR A 70 -7.68 -17.83 -2.91
N THR A 71 -6.89 -17.40 -1.93
CA THR A 71 -7.38 -16.62 -0.79
C THR A 71 -7.02 -15.16 -1.00
N VAL A 72 -8.01 -14.30 -1.04
CA VAL A 72 -7.86 -12.84 -1.15
C VAL A 72 -8.06 -12.25 0.24
N VAL A 73 -7.07 -11.50 0.72
CA VAL A 73 -7.16 -10.77 1.99
C VAL A 73 -7.31 -9.29 1.67
N ALA A 74 -8.44 -8.71 2.03
CA ALA A 74 -8.75 -7.31 1.85
C ALA A 74 -8.63 -6.55 3.18
N ILE A 75 -8.16 -5.32 3.12
CA ILE A 75 -8.15 -4.40 4.26
C ILE A 75 -9.24 -3.35 4.05
N GLU A 76 -10.19 -3.24 4.98
CA GLU A 76 -11.35 -2.34 4.83
C GLU A 76 -10.93 -0.87 4.67
N GLU A 77 -9.87 -0.45 5.34
CA GLU A 77 -9.34 0.92 5.31
C GLU A 77 -8.32 1.18 4.20
N ASP A 78 -8.08 0.19 3.32
CA ASP A 78 -7.16 0.36 2.18
C ASP A 78 -7.79 1.30 1.13
N ARG A 79 -7.08 2.40 0.84
CA ARG A 79 -7.48 3.40 -0.15
C ARG A 79 -6.82 3.22 -1.51
N LEU A 80 -5.77 2.40 -1.59
CA LEU A 80 -5.11 2.09 -2.85
C LEU A 80 -5.79 0.95 -3.58
N VAL A 81 -6.23 -0.05 -2.82
CA VAL A 81 -6.95 -1.20 -3.33
C VAL A 81 -8.28 -1.30 -2.57
N PRO A 82 -9.31 -0.59 -3.02
CA PRO A 82 -10.61 -0.57 -2.35
C PRO A 82 -11.21 -1.97 -2.20
N LEU A 83 -11.92 -2.20 -1.11
CA LEU A 83 -12.60 -3.48 -0.85
C LEU A 83 -13.50 -3.91 -2.01
N SER A 84 -14.18 -2.97 -2.67
CA SER A 84 -15.03 -3.24 -3.85
C SER A 84 -14.28 -3.88 -5.00
N ASP A 85 -13.01 -3.50 -5.22
CA ASP A 85 -12.19 -4.04 -6.30
C ASP A 85 -11.80 -5.49 -6.00
N LEU A 86 -11.50 -5.79 -4.73
CA LEU A 86 -11.19 -7.14 -4.30
C LEU A 86 -12.42 -8.06 -4.27
N GLN A 87 -13.60 -7.51 -3.97
CA GLN A 87 -14.87 -8.24 -4.13
C GLN A 87 -15.09 -8.61 -5.58
N SER A 88 -14.95 -7.67 -6.51
CA SER A 88 -15.05 -7.91 -7.95
C SER A 88 -13.99 -8.91 -8.43
N LEU A 89 -12.78 -8.85 -7.92
CA LEU A 89 -11.72 -9.81 -8.24
C LEU A 89 -12.12 -11.23 -7.85
N VAL A 90 -12.67 -11.43 -6.66
CA VAL A 90 -13.10 -12.76 -6.19
C VAL A 90 -14.26 -13.30 -7.03
N GLU A 91 -15.19 -12.45 -7.45
CA GLU A 91 -16.26 -12.82 -8.39
C GLU A 91 -15.70 -13.30 -9.74
N LEU A 92 -14.69 -12.60 -10.27
CA LEU A 92 -14.04 -12.95 -11.54
C LEU A 92 -13.17 -14.21 -11.43
N LEU A 93 -12.52 -14.45 -10.30
CA LEU A 93 -11.76 -15.66 -10.02
C LEU A 93 -12.69 -16.90 -9.95
N GLY A 94 -13.90 -16.73 -9.45
CA GLY A 94 -14.86 -17.81 -9.26
C GLY A 94 -14.45 -18.82 -8.17
N ASP A 95 -15.11 -20.00 -8.17
CA ASP A 95 -14.79 -21.06 -7.21
C ASP A 95 -13.47 -21.77 -7.59
N PRO A 96 -12.53 -22.00 -6.67
CA PRO A 96 -12.64 -21.88 -5.20
C PRO A 96 -11.95 -20.63 -4.59
N ALA A 97 -12.18 -19.46 -5.13
CA ALA A 97 -11.66 -18.22 -4.52
C ALA A 97 -12.44 -17.83 -3.24
N ARG A 98 -11.74 -17.26 -2.27
CA ARG A 98 -12.33 -16.81 -1.01
C ARG A 98 -11.84 -15.42 -0.67
N LEU A 99 -12.72 -14.59 -0.08
CA LEU A 99 -12.41 -13.27 0.43
C LEU A 99 -12.41 -13.27 1.96
N HIS A 100 -11.32 -12.78 2.56
CA HIS A 100 -11.24 -12.44 3.97
C HIS A 100 -11.05 -10.93 4.11
N VAL A 101 -11.87 -10.30 4.94
CA VAL A 101 -11.78 -8.86 5.19
C VAL A 101 -11.23 -8.64 6.59
N LEU A 102 -10.14 -7.90 6.66
CA LEU A 102 -9.53 -7.44 7.91
C LEU A 102 -9.74 -5.94 8.08
N ARG A 103 -9.74 -5.48 9.32
CA ARG A 103 -9.72 -4.07 9.68
C ARG A 103 -8.36 -3.70 10.23
N SER A 104 -7.77 -2.64 9.73
CA SER A 104 -6.49 -2.17 10.23
C SER A 104 -6.30 -0.67 10.03
N ARG A 105 -5.87 0.01 11.08
CA ARG A 105 -5.46 1.41 11.03
C ARG A 105 -4.27 1.69 10.10
N TYR A 106 -3.58 0.66 9.66
CA TYR A 106 -2.40 0.80 8.79
C TYR A 106 -2.75 0.87 7.31
N GLY A 107 -4.05 0.71 6.94
CA GLY A 107 -4.47 0.78 5.53
C GLY A 107 -3.73 -0.23 4.66
N HIS A 108 -3.20 0.21 3.53
CA HIS A 108 -2.49 -0.66 2.59
C HIS A 108 -1.28 -1.38 3.20
N ASP A 109 -0.60 -0.77 4.17
CA ASP A 109 0.55 -1.38 4.84
C ASP A 109 0.16 -2.47 5.87
N ALA A 110 -1.13 -2.78 6.04
CA ALA A 110 -1.60 -3.75 7.02
C ALA A 110 -0.97 -5.13 6.84
N PHE A 111 -0.71 -5.58 5.61
CA PHE A 111 -0.06 -6.87 5.34
C PHE A 111 1.37 -6.98 5.93
N LEU A 112 2.01 -5.84 6.22
CA LEU A 112 3.31 -5.76 6.88
C LEU A 112 3.22 -5.53 8.39
N LYS A 113 2.02 -5.26 8.91
CA LYS A 113 1.81 -4.85 10.30
C LYS A 113 0.92 -5.81 11.08
N GLU A 114 0.01 -6.47 10.40
CA GLU A 114 -0.95 -7.41 10.98
C GLU A 114 -0.54 -8.86 10.67
N GLU A 115 0.76 -9.17 10.89
CA GLU A 115 1.37 -10.45 10.51
C GLU A 115 0.60 -11.64 11.10
N ASP A 116 0.23 -11.57 12.38
CA ASP A 116 -0.51 -12.66 13.06
C ASP A 116 -1.91 -12.85 12.48
N ALA A 117 -2.61 -11.75 12.17
CA ALA A 117 -3.95 -11.80 11.60
C ALA A 117 -3.93 -12.40 10.18
N VAL A 118 -2.94 -12.02 9.37
CA VAL A 118 -2.76 -12.56 8.02
C VAL A 118 -2.34 -14.03 8.08
N ALA A 119 -1.40 -14.40 8.95
CA ALA A 119 -0.96 -15.78 9.14
C ALA A 119 -2.10 -16.70 9.62
N GLY A 120 -3.04 -16.17 10.39
CA GLY A 120 -4.22 -16.93 10.86
C GLY A 120 -5.25 -17.22 9.77
N ILE A 121 -5.16 -16.57 8.62
CA ILE A 121 -6.04 -16.79 7.45
C ILE A 121 -5.44 -17.84 6.51
N LEU A 122 -4.12 -17.90 6.41
CA LEU A 122 -3.37 -18.79 5.51
C LEU A 122 -3.20 -20.18 6.10
#